data_88c06583fc361279c375f52e17d72bb7
#
_entry.id   88c06583fc361279c375f52e17d72bb7
#
_cell.length_a   1.000
_cell.length_b   1.000
_cell.length_c   1.000
_cell.angle_alpha   90.00
_cell.angle_beta   90.00
_cell.angle_gamma   90.00
#
_symmetry.space_group_name_H-M   'P 1'
#
loop_
_entity.id
_entity.type
_entity.pdbx_description
1 polymer ?
#
loop_
_entity_poly.entity_id
_entity_poly.type
_entity_poly.pdbx_seq_one_letter_code
_entity_poly.pdbx_strand_id
1 'polypeptide(L)'
;IVIDFIDMSTEEHKKAVLNELQKALDRDRARTSVTDFSALGLVEMTRKRTRESLAHLLCEPCPSCQGKGQVKTAQTVAYEIMREIVRESRQFNPKEFRILASPAVIDLFLEEEAQHLGMLEEFVGKPITLQVDNLFVQEHYDIILT
;
A
#
# COMPACT_ATOMS: atom_id res chain seq x y z
N ILE A 1 -4.35 21.69 0.20
CA ILE A 1 -4.51 21.45 -1.24
C ILE A 1 -3.26 22.02 -1.90
N VAL A 2 -2.66 21.26 -2.82
CA VAL A 2 -1.55 21.70 -3.66
C VAL A 2 -2.02 21.67 -5.10
N ILE A 3 -1.77 22.73 -5.83
CA ILE A 3 -2.21 22.90 -7.22
C ILE A 3 -0.97 23.06 -8.08
N ASP A 4 -0.87 22.23 -9.11
CA ASP A 4 0.17 22.30 -10.14
C ASP A 4 -0.46 22.95 -11.38
N PHE A 5 -0.09 24.21 -11.63
CA PHE A 5 -0.53 24.95 -12.81
C PHE A 5 0.42 24.74 -13.97
N ILE A 6 -0.07 24.99 -15.19
CA ILE A 6 0.78 24.99 -16.38
C ILE A 6 1.93 25.98 -16.16
N ASP A 7 3.14 25.56 -16.55
CA ASP A 7 4.34 26.41 -16.44
C ASP A 7 4.18 27.75 -17.18
N MET A 8 4.48 28.81 -16.46
CA MET A 8 4.39 30.18 -16.97
C MET A 8 5.71 30.90 -16.83
N SER A 9 6.19 31.46 -17.93
CA SER A 9 7.46 32.18 -18.00
C SER A 9 7.38 33.62 -17.49
N THR A 10 6.20 34.20 -17.42
CA THR A 10 6.01 35.61 -17.03
C THR A 10 5.28 35.73 -15.70
N GLU A 11 5.74 36.62 -14.84
CA GLU A 11 5.10 36.89 -13.55
C GLU A 11 3.69 37.51 -13.70
N GLU A 12 3.43 38.19 -14.80
CA GLU A 12 2.11 38.75 -15.11
C GLU A 12 1.06 37.63 -15.29
N HIS A 13 1.42 36.56 -15.99
CA HIS A 13 0.53 35.41 -16.16
C HIS A 13 0.27 34.69 -14.83
N LYS A 14 1.30 34.50 -14.01
CA LYS A 14 1.15 33.91 -12.67
C LYS A 14 0.19 34.72 -11.80
N LYS A 15 0.36 36.04 -11.77
CA LYS A 15 -0.54 36.93 -11.03
C LYS A 15 -1.96 36.91 -11.56
N ALA A 16 -2.14 36.86 -12.89
CA ALA A 16 -3.47 36.77 -13.49
C ALA A 16 -4.20 35.49 -13.07
N VAL A 17 -3.49 34.35 -13.07
CA VAL A 17 -4.05 33.06 -12.63
C VAL A 17 -4.44 33.10 -11.16
N LEU A 18 -3.56 33.59 -10.27
CA LEU A 18 -3.88 33.71 -8.84
C LEU A 18 -5.06 34.65 -8.59
N ASN A 19 -5.16 35.77 -9.31
CA ASN A 19 -6.28 36.67 -9.18
C ASN A 19 -7.62 36.01 -9.60
N GLU A 20 -7.64 35.23 -10.66
CA GLU A 20 -8.84 34.51 -11.08
C GLU A 20 -9.20 33.38 -10.08
N LEU A 21 -8.19 32.67 -9.57
CA LEU A 21 -8.42 31.69 -8.50
C LEU A 21 -9.03 32.38 -7.26
N GLN A 22 -8.46 33.50 -6.81
CA GLN A 22 -8.97 34.22 -5.64
C GLN A 22 -10.39 34.71 -5.86
N LYS A 23 -10.71 35.31 -7.02
CA LYS A 23 -12.09 35.71 -7.36
C LYS A 23 -13.08 34.55 -7.35
N ALA A 24 -12.66 33.37 -7.79
CA ALA A 24 -13.50 32.18 -7.74
C ALA A 24 -13.74 31.71 -6.30
N LEU A 25 -12.70 31.77 -5.45
CA LEU A 25 -12.76 31.39 -4.04
C LEU A 25 -13.57 32.38 -3.18
N ASP A 26 -13.60 33.64 -3.52
CA ASP A 26 -14.40 34.66 -2.83
C ASP A 26 -15.92 34.39 -2.87
N ARG A 27 -16.35 33.52 -3.80
CA ARG A 27 -17.74 33.03 -3.88
C ARG A 27 -18.00 31.85 -2.93
N ASP A 28 -16.95 31.22 -2.41
CA ASP A 28 -17.07 30.11 -1.46
C ASP A 28 -17.33 30.66 -0.05
N ARG A 29 -18.34 30.12 0.62
CA ARG A 29 -18.65 30.48 2.02
C ARG A 29 -17.64 29.90 3.02
N ALA A 30 -16.82 28.94 2.60
CA ALA A 30 -15.78 28.35 3.45
C ALA A 30 -14.56 29.27 3.51
N ARG A 31 -13.92 29.35 4.68
CA ARG A 31 -12.68 30.13 4.84
C ARG A 31 -11.57 29.44 4.03
N THR A 32 -10.98 30.19 3.11
CA THR A 32 -9.86 29.76 2.25
C THR A 32 -8.66 30.68 2.47
N SER A 33 -7.48 30.16 2.17
CA SER A 33 -6.23 30.92 2.11
C SER A 33 -5.40 30.33 0.97
N VAL A 34 -4.83 31.19 0.13
CA VAL A 34 -4.01 30.83 -1.03
C VAL A 34 -2.65 31.49 -0.88
N THR A 35 -1.57 30.77 -1.18
CA THR A 35 -0.20 31.31 -1.23
C THR A 35 0.17 31.72 -2.66
N ASP A 36 1.25 32.47 -2.80
CA ASP A 36 1.89 32.70 -4.10
C ASP A 36 2.51 31.41 -4.66
N PHE A 37 2.94 31.46 -5.93
CA PHE A 37 3.70 30.38 -6.55
C PHE A 37 4.98 30.10 -5.77
N SER A 38 5.18 28.85 -5.41
CA SER A 38 6.45 28.38 -4.85
C SER A 38 7.57 28.37 -5.88
N ALA A 39 8.81 28.14 -5.44
CA ALA A 39 9.95 27.98 -6.33
C ALA A 39 9.81 26.79 -7.31
N LEU A 40 8.94 25.83 -6.99
CA LEU A 40 8.61 24.67 -7.84
C LEU A 40 7.43 24.92 -8.78
N GLY A 41 6.87 26.14 -8.83
CA GLY A 41 5.71 26.46 -9.65
C GLY A 41 4.36 25.99 -9.05
N LEU A 42 4.34 25.54 -7.80
CA LEU A 42 3.15 25.06 -7.13
C LEU A 42 2.46 26.15 -6.32
N VAL A 43 1.13 26.11 -6.28
CA VAL A 43 0.32 26.98 -5.41
C VAL A 43 -0.29 26.16 -4.29
N GLU A 44 -0.10 26.60 -3.06
CA GLU A 44 -0.68 25.97 -1.89
C GLU A 44 -1.96 26.72 -1.47
N MET A 45 -2.99 25.97 -1.10
CA MET A 45 -4.19 26.56 -0.52
C MET A 45 -4.71 25.72 0.65
N THR A 46 -5.34 26.41 1.58
CA THR A 46 -6.12 25.77 2.63
C THR A 46 -7.59 26.12 2.47
N ARG A 47 -8.45 25.16 2.79
CA ARG A 47 -9.89 25.37 2.84
C ARG A 47 -10.45 24.71 4.10
N LYS A 48 -11.14 25.48 4.92
CA LYS A 48 -11.76 24.94 6.13
C LYS A 48 -12.82 23.92 5.74
N ARG A 49 -12.68 22.69 6.22
CA ARG A 49 -13.68 21.64 6.02
C ARG A 49 -14.91 21.95 6.87
N THR A 50 -16.06 22.06 6.25
CA THR A 50 -17.34 22.34 6.93
C THR A 50 -18.23 21.09 7.05
N ARG A 51 -17.93 20.04 6.28
CA ARG A 51 -18.61 18.74 6.30
C ARG A 51 -17.58 17.64 6.10
N GLU A 52 -17.88 16.41 6.58
CA GLU A 52 -17.12 15.22 6.21
C GLU A 52 -17.19 14.99 4.70
N SER A 53 -16.13 14.39 4.15
CA SER A 53 -16.12 14.01 2.73
C SER A 53 -17.09 12.87 2.49
N LEU A 54 -17.73 12.84 1.29
CA LEU A 54 -18.59 11.74 0.91
C LEU A 54 -17.88 10.40 0.93
N ALA A 55 -16.58 10.37 0.58
CA ALA A 55 -15.79 9.17 0.67
C ALA A 55 -15.73 8.62 2.11
N HIS A 56 -15.56 9.49 3.11
CA HIS A 56 -15.57 9.07 4.52
C HIS A 56 -16.93 8.58 5.00
N LEU A 57 -18.01 9.13 4.42
CA LEU A 57 -19.39 8.75 4.82
C LEU A 57 -19.89 7.50 4.11
N LEU A 58 -19.45 7.26 2.87
CA LEU A 58 -20.01 6.25 1.99
C LEU A 58 -19.06 5.08 1.68
N CYS A 59 -17.78 5.22 2.00
CA CYS A 59 -16.76 4.23 1.68
C CYS A 59 -15.99 3.80 2.93
N GLU A 60 -15.53 2.58 2.91
CA GLU A 60 -14.60 2.03 3.88
C GLU A 60 -13.25 1.70 3.19
N PRO A 61 -12.16 1.57 3.95
CA PRO A 61 -10.87 1.16 3.37
C PRO A 61 -11.00 -0.18 2.64
N CYS A 62 -10.35 -0.28 1.49
CA CYS A 62 -10.33 -1.53 0.72
C CYS A 62 -9.75 -2.66 1.59
N PRO A 63 -10.46 -3.80 1.79
CA PRO A 63 -9.99 -4.88 2.66
C PRO A 63 -8.69 -5.52 2.17
N SER A 64 -8.43 -5.53 0.84
CA SER A 64 -7.22 -6.11 0.27
C SER A 64 -5.96 -5.27 0.55
N CYS A 65 -6.03 -3.95 0.35
CA CYS A 65 -4.85 -3.08 0.49
C CYS A 65 -4.92 -2.11 1.68
N GLN A 66 -6.02 -2.12 2.43
CA GLN A 66 -6.25 -1.24 3.58
C GLN A 66 -5.97 0.25 3.30
N GLY A 67 -6.27 0.68 2.08
CA GLY A 67 -6.07 2.06 1.64
C GLY A 67 -4.68 2.37 1.04
N LYS A 68 -3.77 1.40 0.96
CA LYS A 68 -2.43 1.58 0.38
C LYS A 68 -2.44 1.80 -1.14
N GLY A 69 -3.50 1.37 -1.85
CA GLY A 69 -3.64 1.46 -3.31
C GLY A 69 -2.90 0.38 -4.09
N GLN A 70 -2.07 -0.43 -3.44
CA GLN A 70 -1.32 -1.55 -4.03
C GLN A 70 -1.11 -2.65 -2.99
N VAL A 71 -0.88 -3.87 -3.44
CA VAL A 71 -0.56 -5.04 -2.62
C VAL A 71 0.76 -5.64 -3.08
N LYS A 72 1.44 -6.35 -2.18
CA LYS A 72 2.66 -7.10 -2.52
C LYS A 72 2.33 -8.20 -3.54
N THR A 73 3.28 -8.50 -4.43
CA THR A 73 3.14 -9.65 -5.33
C THR A 73 3.20 -10.97 -4.56
N ALA A 74 2.60 -12.03 -5.09
CA ALA A 74 2.66 -13.37 -4.50
C ALA A 74 4.11 -13.81 -4.26
N GLN A 75 5.02 -13.49 -5.20
CA GLN A 75 6.45 -13.77 -5.08
C GLN A 75 7.11 -13.04 -3.89
N THR A 76 6.76 -11.78 -3.68
CA THR A 76 7.27 -11.02 -2.52
C THR A 76 6.81 -11.66 -1.21
N VAL A 77 5.54 -12.07 -1.15
CA VAL A 77 4.97 -12.74 0.02
C VAL A 77 5.63 -14.11 0.24
N ALA A 78 5.82 -14.89 -0.82
CA ALA A 78 6.51 -16.19 -0.71
C ALA A 78 7.93 -16.03 -0.13
N TYR A 79 8.69 -15.04 -0.57
CA TYR A 79 10.00 -14.76 -0.01
C TYR A 79 9.95 -14.24 1.44
N GLU A 80 8.92 -13.53 1.82
CA GLU A 80 8.72 -13.15 3.24
C GLU A 80 8.46 -14.38 4.10
N ILE A 81 7.61 -15.30 3.65
CA ILE A 81 7.33 -16.56 4.33
C ILE A 81 8.61 -17.37 4.50
N MET A 82 9.41 -17.55 3.45
CA MET A 82 10.66 -18.30 3.53
C MET A 82 11.64 -17.68 4.54
N ARG A 83 11.77 -16.35 4.56
CA ARG A 83 12.60 -15.65 5.55
C ARG A 83 12.08 -15.81 6.97
N GLU A 84 10.77 -15.81 7.14
CA GLU A 84 10.14 -16.03 8.44
C GLU A 84 10.42 -17.44 8.96
N ILE A 85 10.27 -18.47 8.13
CA ILE A 85 10.59 -19.86 8.50
C ILE A 85 12.04 -20.00 8.95
N VAL A 86 12.99 -19.38 8.23
CA VAL A 86 14.41 -19.37 8.64
C VAL A 86 14.59 -18.71 10.00
N ARG A 87 13.86 -17.65 10.29
CA ARG A 87 13.91 -16.94 11.57
C ARG A 87 13.33 -17.80 12.69
N GLU A 88 12.13 -18.35 12.46
CA GLU A 88 11.43 -19.21 13.41
C GLU A 88 12.23 -20.50 13.72
N SER A 89 12.88 -21.11 12.72
CA SER A 89 13.69 -22.30 12.89
C SER A 89 14.91 -22.10 13.81
N ARG A 90 15.39 -20.87 13.93
CA ARG A 90 16.49 -20.52 14.83
C ARG A 90 16.05 -20.31 16.27
N GLN A 91 14.78 -19.94 16.47
CA GLN A 91 14.20 -19.63 17.79
C GLN A 91 13.49 -20.85 18.39
N PHE A 92 12.85 -21.62 17.55
CA PHE A 92 12.00 -22.74 17.94
C PHE A 92 12.47 -24.03 17.24
N ASN A 93 12.15 -25.17 17.83
CA ASN A 93 12.45 -26.49 17.26
C ASN A 93 11.17 -27.29 17.04
N PRO A 94 10.29 -26.87 16.11
CA PRO A 94 9.05 -27.59 15.82
C PRO A 94 9.33 -28.90 15.12
N LYS A 95 8.34 -29.78 15.03
CA LYS A 95 8.42 -31.00 14.25
C LYS A 95 8.18 -30.73 12.77
N GLU A 96 7.28 -29.81 12.45
CA GLU A 96 6.96 -29.37 11.11
C GLU A 96 6.58 -27.89 11.07
N PHE A 97 6.73 -27.26 9.92
CA PHE A 97 6.18 -25.96 9.60
C PHE A 97 4.99 -26.11 8.68
N ARG A 98 3.88 -25.45 8.98
CA ARG A 98 2.72 -25.40 8.09
C ARG A 98 2.44 -23.98 7.66
N ILE A 99 2.50 -23.73 6.36
CA ILE A 99 2.22 -22.44 5.75
C ILE A 99 0.74 -22.39 5.38
N LEU A 100 0.00 -21.43 5.92
CA LEU A 100 -1.33 -21.05 5.45
C LEU A 100 -1.20 -19.76 4.66
N ALA A 101 -1.65 -19.73 3.43
CA ALA A 101 -1.61 -18.54 2.59
C ALA A 101 -2.72 -18.55 1.54
N SER A 102 -2.86 -17.40 0.84
CA SER A 102 -3.81 -17.29 -0.27
C SER A 102 -3.48 -18.26 -1.41
N PRO A 103 -4.48 -18.64 -2.23
CA PRO A 103 -4.27 -19.55 -3.35
C PRO A 103 -3.10 -19.13 -4.24
N ALA A 104 -3.02 -17.84 -4.61
CA ALA A 104 -1.96 -17.33 -5.49
C ALA A 104 -0.53 -17.54 -4.94
N VAL A 105 -0.35 -17.48 -3.63
CA VAL A 105 0.95 -17.72 -2.98
C VAL A 105 1.25 -19.20 -2.91
N ILE A 106 0.27 -20.04 -2.64
CA ILE A 106 0.45 -21.49 -2.58
C ILE A 106 0.74 -22.05 -3.97
N ASP A 107 0.00 -21.62 -5.01
CA ASP A 107 0.25 -22.03 -6.40
C ASP A 107 1.69 -21.67 -6.82
N LEU A 108 2.17 -20.47 -6.46
CA LEU A 108 3.54 -20.07 -6.72
C LEU A 108 4.57 -21.02 -6.05
N PHE A 109 4.33 -21.45 -4.82
CA PHE A 109 5.19 -22.42 -4.13
C PHE A 109 5.18 -23.79 -4.79
N LEU A 110 4.06 -24.20 -5.37
CA LEU A 110 3.94 -25.49 -6.02
C LEU A 110 4.56 -25.51 -7.42
N GLU A 111 4.59 -24.38 -8.09
CA GLU A 111 5.03 -24.25 -9.47
C GLU A 111 6.44 -23.64 -9.59
N GLU A 112 6.55 -22.34 -9.41
CA GLU A 112 7.76 -21.57 -9.71
C GLU A 112 8.82 -21.68 -8.59
N GLU A 113 8.40 -21.71 -7.33
CA GLU A 113 9.28 -21.68 -6.17
C GLU A 113 9.46 -23.06 -5.49
N ALA A 114 8.98 -24.12 -6.12
CA ALA A 114 9.05 -25.48 -5.56
C ALA A 114 10.49 -25.91 -5.24
N GLN A 115 11.46 -25.55 -6.07
CA GLN A 115 12.87 -25.84 -5.84
C GLN A 115 13.41 -25.10 -4.61
N HIS A 116 13.08 -23.82 -4.46
CA HIS A 116 13.51 -23.02 -3.33
C HIS A 116 12.87 -23.49 -2.02
N LEU A 117 11.61 -23.94 -2.08
CA LEU A 117 10.95 -24.55 -0.92
C LEU A 117 11.64 -25.83 -0.48
N GLY A 118 12.00 -26.72 -1.43
CA GLY A 118 12.75 -27.94 -1.13
C GLY A 118 14.13 -27.66 -0.53
N MET A 119 14.86 -26.66 -1.04
CA MET A 119 16.14 -26.23 -0.47
C MET A 119 15.97 -25.67 0.95
N LEU A 120 14.84 -24.99 1.20
CA LEU A 120 14.51 -24.47 2.54
C LEU A 120 14.23 -25.61 3.52
N GLU A 121 13.48 -26.64 3.10
CA GLU A 121 13.24 -27.85 3.91
C GLU A 121 14.52 -28.55 4.30
N GLU A 122 15.45 -28.73 3.34
CA GLU A 122 16.77 -29.29 3.62
C GLU A 122 17.58 -28.43 4.60
N PHE A 123 17.56 -27.11 4.40
CA PHE A 123 18.30 -26.17 5.25
C PHE A 123 17.77 -26.15 6.69
N VAL A 124 16.47 -26.17 6.86
CA VAL A 124 15.80 -26.14 8.18
C VAL A 124 15.81 -27.54 8.82
N GLY A 125 15.91 -28.60 8.03
CA GLY A 125 15.85 -29.99 8.47
C GLY A 125 14.49 -30.44 9.00
N LYS A 126 13.41 -29.76 8.57
CA LYS A 126 12.02 -29.99 8.99
C LYS A 126 11.11 -29.93 7.79
N PRO A 127 10.04 -30.76 7.74
CA PRO A 127 9.06 -30.70 6.66
C PRO A 127 8.29 -29.39 6.69
N ILE A 128 7.99 -28.89 5.51
CA ILE A 128 7.14 -27.70 5.30
C ILE A 128 5.91 -28.12 4.53
N THR A 129 4.74 -27.99 5.13
CA THR A 129 3.45 -28.31 4.51
C THR A 129 2.73 -27.05 4.06
N LEU A 130 2.06 -27.11 2.92
CA LEU A 130 1.32 -26.00 2.32
C LEU A 130 -0.18 -26.21 2.51
N GLN A 131 -0.89 -25.18 2.92
CA GLN A 131 -2.34 -25.18 3.06
C GLN A 131 -2.93 -23.90 2.50
N VAL A 132 -3.90 -24.04 1.60
CA VAL A 132 -4.63 -22.89 1.04
C VAL A 132 -5.68 -22.42 2.03
N ASP A 133 -5.74 -21.11 2.24
CA ASP A 133 -6.88 -20.44 2.87
C ASP A 133 -7.50 -19.44 1.87
N ASN A 134 -8.71 -19.73 1.43
CA ASN A 134 -9.44 -18.91 0.46
C ASN A 134 -9.94 -17.58 1.02
N LEU A 135 -9.92 -17.40 2.34
CA LEU A 135 -10.32 -16.15 3.00
C LEU A 135 -9.15 -15.18 3.14
N PHE A 136 -7.93 -15.66 2.96
CA PHE A 136 -6.75 -14.82 3.07
C PHE A 136 -6.59 -13.92 1.84
N VAL A 137 -6.38 -12.63 2.10
CA VAL A 137 -5.89 -11.71 1.07
C VAL A 137 -4.44 -12.03 0.74
N GLN A 138 -3.96 -11.64 -0.43
CA GLN A 138 -2.65 -12.05 -0.94
C GLN A 138 -1.47 -11.78 0.01
N GLU A 139 -1.53 -10.72 0.81
CA GLU A 139 -0.47 -10.37 1.77
C GLU A 139 -0.59 -11.10 3.12
N HIS A 140 -1.71 -11.78 3.37
CA HIS A 140 -1.95 -12.46 4.64
C HIS A 140 -1.46 -13.90 4.55
N TYR A 141 -0.67 -14.29 5.54
CA TYR A 141 -0.22 -15.67 5.73
C TYR A 141 -0.02 -15.96 7.22
N ASP A 142 -0.08 -17.22 7.57
CA ASP A 142 0.26 -17.72 8.90
C ASP A 142 1.26 -18.88 8.79
N ILE A 143 2.16 -18.98 9.75
CA ILE A 143 3.09 -20.10 9.89
C ILE A 143 2.78 -20.80 11.21
N ILE A 144 2.28 -22.02 11.13
CA ILE A 144 1.96 -22.84 12.28
C ILE A 144 3.14 -23.75 12.58
N LEU A 145 3.64 -23.68 13.80
CA LEU A 145 4.68 -24.53 14.34
C LEU A 145 4.03 -25.72 15.05
N THR A 146 4.31 -26.96 14.63
CA THR A 146 3.70 -28.18 15.20
C THR A 146 4.74 -29.08 15.82
#